data_11ae1d963806733e554e7a467540e056
#
_entry.id   11ae1d963806733e554e7a467540e056
#
_cell.length_a   1.000
_cell.length_b   1.000
_cell.length_c   1.000
_cell.angle_alpha   90.00
_cell.angle_beta   90.00
_cell.angle_gamma   90.00
#
_symmetry.space_group_name_H-M   'P 1'
#
loop_
_entity.id
_entity.type
_entity.pdbx_description
1 polymer ?
#
loop_
_entity_poly.entity_id
_entity_poly.type
_entity_poly.pdbx_seq_one_letter_code
_entity_poly.pdbx_strand_id
1 'polypeptide(L)'
;MTAELSWESVLAWRVARQGLAERAAADDWAAVVARVCGLHAQLRTSAELTLWARVDGLDAGTVAQALWTDRTLVRTWAMRGTLHLLPADELALWVGAQGVIRPRYEMASWRKAFGMSSAEAVAVLDAIRDALDGEPLTRDELADTVGERLEDARLGEAVRGSFGTMPKLSAFRGDLLFAKPAGQKVRFTRPDRWLGPGWRPAAPRDAMAAVIRRHLAAYGPASRESFARWFGMASAAQAGKLIAGLGDELASVSVEGREGWMLREDVAAAGAAHPSGLVSLLPAFDQYVVAAPREESPVLAAEHKDRVYRRQGWLSPVLLADGRIVGVWSHERKGGFLGVTIAPFAAVGEAVRAGAEREAQRLAEYFGEELELVWE
;
A
#
# COMPACT_ATOMS: atom_id res chain seq x y z
N MET A 1 16.97 -21.04 -19.36
CA MET A 1 15.66 -21.65 -19.66
C MET A 1 14.62 -20.88 -18.88
N THR A 2 13.53 -20.48 -19.51
CA THR A 2 12.38 -19.84 -18.84
C THR A 2 11.58 -20.95 -18.13
N ALA A 3 11.28 -20.77 -16.85
CA ALA A 3 10.46 -21.73 -16.11
C ALA A 3 8.98 -21.50 -16.43
N GLU A 4 8.26 -22.60 -16.69
CA GLU A 4 6.82 -22.56 -16.91
C GLU A 4 6.07 -22.78 -15.60
N LEU A 5 5.11 -21.90 -15.30
CA LEU A 5 4.27 -21.95 -14.10
C LEU A 5 2.78 -21.91 -14.50
N SER A 6 1.91 -22.43 -13.65
CA SER A 6 0.47 -22.26 -13.77
C SER A 6 -0.03 -21.08 -12.93
N TRP A 7 -1.15 -20.49 -13.32
CA TRP A 7 -1.79 -19.49 -12.45
C TRP A 7 -2.26 -20.06 -11.13
N GLU A 8 -2.65 -21.31 -11.11
CA GLU A 8 -3.04 -21.98 -9.86
C GLU A 8 -1.90 -21.99 -8.85
N SER A 9 -0.70 -22.42 -9.26
CA SER A 9 0.46 -22.44 -8.37
C SER A 9 0.92 -21.04 -7.99
N VAL A 10 0.91 -20.08 -8.93
CA VAL A 10 1.29 -18.68 -8.66
C VAL A 10 0.34 -18.01 -7.68
N LEU A 11 -0.97 -18.24 -7.77
CA LEU A 11 -1.94 -17.68 -6.83
C LEU A 11 -1.79 -18.30 -5.44
N ALA A 12 -1.62 -19.62 -5.36
CA ALA A 12 -1.35 -20.32 -4.10
C ALA A 12 -0.07 -19.81 -3.43
N TRP A 13 1.00 -19.63 -4.20
CA TRP A 13 2.24 -19.06 -3.72
C TRP A 13 2.08 -17.62 -3.23
N ARG A 14 1.37 -16.75 -3.98
CA ARG A 14 1.13 -15.35 -3.59
C ARG A 14 0.36 -15.22 -2.28
N VAL A 15 -0.71 -16.01 -2.08
CA VAL A 15 -1.48 -15.93 -0.83
C VAL A 15 -0.65 -16.40 0.36
N ALA A 16 0.21 -17.42 0.17
CA ALA A 16 1.14 -17.87 1.20
C ALA A 16 2.19 -16.78 1.52
N ARG A 17 2.82 -16.20 0.49
CA ARG A 17 3.83 -15.13 0.66
C ARG A 17 3.28 -13.88 1.33
N GLN A 18 2.01 -13.60 1.20
CA GLN A 18 1.36 -12.45 1.84
C GLN A 18 0.75 -12.76 3.21
N GLY A 19 0.97 -13.96 3.76
CA GLY A 19 0.46 -14.35 5.07
C GLY A 19 -1.06 -14.52 5.12
N LEU A 20 -1.69 -14.85 3.98
CA LEU A 20 -3.13 -15.11 3.91
C LEU A 20 -3.43 -16.60 4.10
N ALA A 21 -2.58 -17.50 3.60
CA ALA A 21 -2.75 -18.94 3.77
C ALA A 21 -2.47 -19.39 5.21
N GLU A 22 -1.48 -18.77 5.83
CA GLU A 22 -1.12 -18.97 7.24
C GLU A 22 -0.87 -17.61 7.88
N ARG A 23 -1.68 -17.29 8.87
CA ARG A 23 -1.59 -16.00 9.57
C ARG A 23 -0.41 -16.00 10.52
N ALA A 24 0.18 -14.83 10.68
CA ALA A 24 1.23 -14.61 11.66
C ALA A 24 0.66 -14.56 13.08
N ALA A 25 1.48 -14.84 14.08
CA ALA A 25 1.14 -14.60 15.48
C ALA A 25 1.00 -13.09 15.75
N ALA A 26 0.27 -12.73 16.81
CA ALA A 26 0.01 -11.33 17.18
C ALA A 26 1.29 -10.49 17.27
N ASP A 27 2.36 -11.02 17.84
CA ASP A 27 3.63 -10.29 18.04
C ASP A 27 4.42 -10.07 16.73
N ASP A 28 4.10 -10.83 15.66
CA ASP A 28 4.79 -10.76 14.36
C ASP A 28 4.16 -9.76 13.37
N TRP A 29 3.17 -8.97 13.81
CA TRP A 29 2.42 -8.06 12.95
C TRP A 29 3.33 -7.09 12.16
N ALA A 30 4.44 -6.62 12.75
CA ALA A 30 5.36 -5.69 12.09
C ALA A 30 6.06 -6.33 10.87
N ALA A 31 6.44 -7.61 10.98
CA ALA A 31 7.00 -8.38 9.87
C ALA A 31 5.99 -8.55 8.73
N VAL A 32 4.69 -8.67 9.05
CA VAL A 32 3.63 -8.71 8.03
C VAL A 32 3.56 -7.39 7.25
N VAL A 33 3.65 -6.23 7.93
CA VAL A 33 3.66 -4.92 7.25
C VAL A 33 4.84 -4.82 6.27
N ALA A 34 6.04 -5.22 6.69
CA ALA A 34 7.22 -5.25 5.82
C ALA A 34 7.03 -6.20 4.62
N ARG A 35 6.52 -7.42 4.88
CA ARG A 35 6.28 -8.48 3.89
C ARG A 35 5.37 -8.04 2.75
N VAL A 36 4.30 -7.31 3.05
CA VAL A 36 3.35 -6.81 2.04
C VAL A 36 3.73 -5.44 1.48
N CYS A 37 4.96 -4.98 1.70
CA CYS A 37 5.47 -3.69 1.20
C CYS A 37 4.70 -2.47 1.74
N GLY A 38 4.32 -2.49 3.01
CA GLY A 38 3.50 -1.47 3.66
C GLY A 38 2.00 -1.66 3.45
N LEU A 39 1.19 -0.97 4.25
CA LEU A 39 -0.27 -1.04 4.19
C LEU A 39 -0.81 0.22 3.52
N HIS A 40 -1.71 0.08 2.56
CA HIS A 40 -2.42 1.21 1.97
C HIS A 40 -3.31 1.87 3.04
N ALA A 41 -3.13 3.15 3.31
CA ALA A 41 -3.72 3.85 4.46
C ALA A 41 -4.51 5.11 4.07
N GLN A 42 -5.11 5.11 2.88
CA GLN A 42 -6.07 6.16 2.49
C GLN A 42 -7.26 6.15 3.46
N LEU A 43 -7.72 4.95 3.80
CA LEU A 43 -8.60 4.67 4.94
C LEU A 43 -7.78 3.95 6.00
N ARG A 44 -7.68 4.52 7.21
CA ARG A 44 -6.93 3.90 8.30
C ARG A 44 -7.54 2.56 8.70
N THR A 45 -8.84 2.47 8.78
CA THR A 45 -9.58 1.23 9.10
C THR A 45 -9.26 0.11 8.10
N SER A 46 -9.12 0.43 6.81
CA SER A 46 -8.72 -0.58 5.82
C SER A 46 -7.29 -1.09 6.05
N ALA A 47 -6.36 -0.24 6.47
CA ALA A 47 -5.00 -0.67 6.81
C ALA A 47 -4.99 -1.60 8.04
N GLU A 48 -5.78 -1.28 9.07
CA GLU A 48 -5.96 -2.13 10.24
C GLU A 48 -6.55 -3.50 9.87
N LEU A 49 -7.58 -3.53 9.03
CA LEU A 49 -8.19 -4.77 8.56
C LEU A 49 -7.31 -5.55 7.57
N THR A 50 -6.44 -4.88 6.81
CA THR A 50 -5.42 -5.58 5.98
C THR A 50 -4.46 -6.37 6.87
N LEU A 51 -4.09 -5.81 8.03
CA LEU A 51 -3.27 -6.50 9.02
C LEU A 51 -4.05 -7.60 9.73
N TRP A 52 -5.30 -7.31 10.16
CA TRP A 52 -6.21 -8.30 10.74
C TRP A 52 -6.37 -9.55 9.86
N ALA A 53 -6.49 -9.39 8.55
CA ALA A 53 -6.63 -10.52 7.61
C ALA A 53 -5.41 -11.46 7.61
N ARG A 54 -4.25 -11.01 8.14
CA ARG A 54 -2.95 -11.70 8.09
C ARG A 54 -2.36 -12.05 9.46
N VAL A 55 -3.00 -11.62 10.53
CA VAL A 55 -2.50 -11.80 11.91
C VAL A 55 -3.61 -12.35 12.77
N ASP A 56 -3.33 -13.43 13.48
CA ASP A 56 -4.25 -13.96 14.49
C ASP A 56 -4.01 -13.28 15.84
N GLY A 57 -5.11 -13.01 16.55
CA GLY A 57 -5.02 -12.36 17.86
C GLY A 57 -4.56 -10.90 17.83
N LEU A 58 -4.72 -10.20 16.69
CA LEU A 58 -4.38 -8.78 16.60
C LEU A 58 -5.30 -7.94 17.48
N ASP A 59 -4.72 -7.16 18.39
CA ASP A 59 -5.49 -6.25 19.25
C ASP A 59 -5.94 -5.00 18.49
N ALA A 60 -7.17 -4.58 18.73
CA ALA A 60 -7.67 -3.29 18.29
C ALA A 60 -6.84 -2.17 18.94
N GLY A 61 -6.29 -1.27 18.14
CA GLY A 61 -5.40 -0.20 18.64
C GLY A 61 -3.90 -0.45 18.43
N THR A 62 -3.45 -1.67 18.13
CA THR A 62 -2.05 -1.99 17.84
C THR A 62 -1.44 -1.01 16.83
N VAL A 63 -2.13 -0.73 15.72
CA VAL A 63 -1.66 0.21 14.70
C VAL A 63 -1.55 1.64 15.24
N ALA A 64 -2.51 2.07 16.05
CA ALA A 64 -2.49 3.42 16.64
C ALA A 64 -1.34 3.58 17.64
N GLN A 65 -1.10 2.57 18.46
CA GLN A 65 0.03 2.55 19.39
C GLN A 65 1.36 2.57 18.63
N ALA A 66 1.54 1.70 17.64
CA ALA A 66 2.74 1.64 16.82
C ALA A 66 3.03 2.97 16.10
N LEU A 67 2.00 3.69 15.63
CA LEU A 67 2.15 4.98 14.97
C LEU A 67 2.50 6.11 15.92
N TRP A 68 1.80 6.21 17.05
CA TRP A 68 1.78 7.45 17.83
C TRP A 68 2.51 7.37 19.18
N THR A 69 2.76 6.17 19.69
CA THR A 69 3.44 5.94 20.97
C THR A 69 4.81 5.34 20.75
N ASP A 70 4.87 4.15 20.14
CA ASP A 70 6.11 3.40 19.96
C ASP A 70 6.92 3.89 18.76
N ARG A 71 6.26 4.55 17.79
CA ARG A 71 6.83 5.06 16.56
C ARG A 71 7.54 4.00 15.71
N THR A 72 7.08 2.76 15.81
CA THR A 72 7.56 1.62 15.01
C THR A 72 6.92 1.58 13.63
N LEU A 73 5.79 2.27 13.45
CA LEU A 73 5.20 2.60 12.15
C LEU A 73 5.24 4.09 11.88
N VAL A 74 5.27 4.43 10.59
CA VAL A 74 5.07 5.80 10.11
C VAL A 74 3.95 5.84 9.09
N ARG A 75 3.21 6.95 9.06
CA ARG A 75 2.23 7.24 8.02
C ARG A 75 2.81 8.30 7.08
N THR A 76 2.84 8.00 5.78
CA THR A 76 3.39 8.92 4.77
C THR A 76 2.79 8.68 3.40
N TRP A 77 3.03 9.58 2.45
CA TRP A 77 2.79 9.29 1.04
C TRP A 77 3.96 8.48 0.47
N ALA A 78 3.62 7.38 -0.19
CA ALA A 78 4.60 6.50 -0.82
C ALA A 78 4.15 6.10 -2.24
N MET A 79 4.15 4.82 -2.57
CA MET A 79 3.85 4.30 -3.89
C MET A 79 2.57 4.91 -4.48
N ARG A 80 2.59 5.25 -5.77
CA ARG A 80 1.48 5.90 -6.50
C ARG A 80 1.06 7.26 -5.94
N GLY A 81 1.75 7.78 -4.93
CA GLY A 81 1.35 8.99 -4.21
C GLY A 81 0.11 8.81 -3.34
N THR A 82 -0.16 7.61 -2.87
CA THR A 82 -1.19 7.28 -1.89
C THR A 82 -0.59 7.16 -0.48
N LEU A 83 -1.44 7.27 0.55
CA LEU A 83 -1.01 7.13 1.93
C LEU A 83 -0.73 5.67 2.26
N HIS A 84 0.38 5.44 2.96
CA HIS A 84 0.81 4.13 3.43
C HIS A 84 1.22 4.17 4.90
N LEU A 85 1.08 3.03 5.57
CA LEU A 85 1.80 2.73 6.80
C LEU A 85 3.01 1.90 6.42
N LEU A 86 4.17 2.32 6.89
CA LEU A 86 5.46 1.67 6.63
C LEU A 86 6.17 1.40 7.96
N PRO A 87 6.97 0.33 8.08
CA PRO A 87 7.88 0.20 9.20
C PRO A 87 8.79 1.44 9.28
N ALA A 88 8.99 1.96 10.47
CA ALA A 88 9.73 3.20 10.69
C ALA A 88 11.21 3.07 10.30
N ASP A 89 11.81 1.91 10.57
CA ASP A 89 13.18 1.55 10.20
C ASP A 89 13.37 1.38 8.69
N GLU A 90 12.29 1.13 7.95
CA GLU A 90 12.29 1.02 6.49
C GLU A 90 11.97 2.33 5.76
N LEU A 91 11.55 3.38 6.45
CA LEU A 91 11.18 4.64 5.80
C LEU A 91 12.29 5.18 4.89
N ALA A 92 13.56 5.08 5.31
CA ALA A 92 14.71 5.50 4.52
C ALA A 92 14.80 4.79 3.16
N LEU A 93 14.46 3.51 3.13
CA LEU A 93 14.41 2.70 1.91
C LEU A 93 13.30 3.21 0.97
N TRP A 94 12.07 3.35 1.48
CA TRP A 94 10.90 3.74 0.68
C TRP A 94 11.03 5.15 0.11
N VAL A 95 11.55 6.10 0.89
CA VAL A 95 11.82 7.47 0.44
C VAL A 95 12.99 7.48 -0.55
N GLY A 96 14.07 6.77 -0.27
CA GLY A 96 15.21 6.65 -1.19
C GLY A 96 14.80 6.15 -2.57
N ALA A 97 13.93 5.13 -2.62
CA ALA A 97 13.43 4.57 -3.87
C ALA A 97 12.63 5.60 -4.71
N GLN A 98 11.94 6.57 -4.09
CA GLN A 98 11.29 7.66 -4.83
C GLN A 98 12.29 8.53 -5.60
N GLY A 99 13.53 8.61 -5.13
CA GLY A 99 14.60 9.41 -5.75
C GLY A 99 15.00 8.97 -7.17
N VAL A 100 14.60 7.77 -7.65
CA VAL A 100 14.81 7.37 -9.05
C VAL A 100 13.75 7.94 -9.98
N ILE A 101 12.65 8.49 -9.45
CA ILE A 101 11.56 9.07 -10.24
C ILE A 101 11.83 10.56 -10.43
N ARG A 102 11.77 11.04 -11.67
CA ARG A 102 11.86 12.46 -11.94
C ARG A 102 10.75 13.23 -11.20
N PRO A 103 11.09 14.28 -10.44
CA PRO A 103 10.12 15.08 -9.71
C PRO A 103 9.06 15.68 -10.64
N ARG A 104 7.78 15.58 -10.25
CA ARG A 104 6.66 16.04 -11.09
C ARG A 104 6.72 17.53 -11.39
N TYR A 105 7.21 18.36 -10.46
CA TYR A 105 7.32 19.82 -10.66
C TYR A 105 8.34 20.21 -11.75
N GLU A 106 9.18 19.29 -12.21
CA GLU A 106 10.02 19.48 -13.38
C GLU A 106 9.28 19.28 -14.72
N MET A 107 8.07 18.72 -14.70
CA MET A 107 7.26 18.49 -15.88
C MET A 107 6.47 19.74 -16.26
N ALA A 108 6.50 20.12 -17.55
CA ALA A 108 5.78 21.28 -18.06
C ALA A 108 4.27 21.21 -17.81
N SER A 109 3.66 20.03 -17.92
CA SER A 109 2.23 19.80 -17.64
C SER A 109 1.88 20.10 -16.18
N TRP A 110 2.74 19.71 -15.24
CA TRP A 110 2.54 19.99 -13.82
C TRP A 110 2.62 21.50 -13.54
N ARG A 111 3.68 22.16 -14.04
CA ARG A 111 3.85 23.62 -13.88
C ARG A 111 2.66 24.41 -14.41
N LYS A 112 2.14 24.00 -15.57
CA LYS A 112 0.94 24.63 -16.16
C LYS A 112 -0.31 24.39 -15.29
N ALA A 113 -0.48 23.16 -14.78
CA ALA A 113 -1.65 22.80 -13.97
C ALA A 113 -1.71 23.52 -12.62
N PHE A 114 -0.53 23.76 -12.00
CA PHE A 114 -0.44 24.37 -10.68
C PHE A 114 -0.07 25.86 -10.71
N GLY A 115 0.19 26.44 -11.87
CA GLY A 115 0.58 27.86 -12.01
C GLY A 115 1.87 28.18 -11.25
N MET A 116 2.80 27.23 -11.14
CA MET A 116 3.99 27.31 -10.32
C MET A 116 5.22 26.91 -11.13
N SER A 117 6.29 27.68 -11.09
CA SER A 117 7.59 27.32 -11.66
C SER A 117 8.30 26.22 -10.87
N SER A 118 9.28 25.59 -11.46
CA SER A 118 10.12 24.62 -10.73
C SER A 118 10.88 25.25 -9.57
N ALA A 119 11.33 26.51 -9.72
CA ALA A 119 12.04 27.24 -8.67
C ALA A 119 11.11 27.57 -7.48
N GLU A 120 9.89 28.03 -7.73
CA GLU A 120 8.89 28.24 -6.68
C GLU A 120 8.52 26.93 -5.98
N ALA A 121 8.36 25.81 -6.72
CA ALA A 121 8.09 24.53 -6.11
C ALA A 121 9.22 24.10 -5.17
N VAL A 122 10.48 24.26 -5.57
CA VAL A 122 11.64 23.97 -4.70
C VAL A 122 11.64 24.87 -3.48
N ALA A 123 11.42 26.19 -3.64
CA ALA A 123 11.35 27.13 -2.52
C ALA A 123 10.27 26.74 -1.50
N VAL A 124 9.08 26.34 -1.97
CA VAL A 124 7.99 25.85 -1.10
C VAL A 124 8.40 24.57 -0.36
N LEU A 125 9.05 23.61 -1.05
CA LEU A 125 9.50 22.37 -0.42
C LEU A 125 10.56 22.61 0.65
N ASP A 126 11.51 23.53 0.40
CA ASP A 126 12.52 23.92 1.38
C ASP A 126 11.90 24.68 2.58
N ALA A 127 10.95 25.58 2.31
CA ALA A 127 10.21 26.27 3.37
C ALA A 127 9.36 25.31 4.24
N ILE A 128 8.76 24.26 3.64
CA ILE A 128 8.05 23.19 4.39
C ILE A 128 9.05 22.47 5.32
N ARG A 129 10.19 22.04 4.79
CA ARG A 129 11.22 21.37 5.60
C ARG A 129 11.64 22.22 6.79
N ASP A 130 11.92 23.51 6.55
CA ASP A 130 12.39 24.42 7.59
C ASP A 130 11.28 24.80 8.59
N ALA A 131 10.00 24.86 8.15
CA ALA A 131 8.86 25.08 9.04
C ALA A 131 8.64 23.90 10.01
N LEU A 132 8.93 22.67 9.55
CA LEU A 132 8.79 21.46 10.35
C LEU A 132 10.02 21.14 11.22
N ASP A 133 10.93 22.08 11.42
CA ASP A 133 12.14 21.90 12.26
C ASP A 133 11.81 21.87 13.76
N GLY A 134 10.63 22.33 14.16
CA GLY A 134 10.14 22.36 15.53
C GLY A 134 9.03 21.35 15.82
N GLU A 135 8.01 21.82 16.51
CA GLU A 135 6.81 21.04 16.84
C GLU A 135 5.99 20.67 15.59
N PRO A 136 5.25 19.56 15.64
CA PRO A 136 4.38 19.18 14.53
C PRO A 136 3.30 20.23 14.24
N LEU A 137 3.16 20.64 12.98
CA LEU A 137 2.20 21.64 12.50
C LEU A 137 0.99 20.98 11.83
N THR A 138 -0.18 21.58 12.02
CA THR A 138 -1.35 21.30 11.20
C THR A 138 -1.13 21.78 9.77
N ARG A 139 -1.99 21.37 8.85
CA ARG A 139 -1.89 21.83 7.44
C ARG A 139 -2.03 23.34 7.31
N ASP A 140 -2.92 23.95 8.09
CA ASP A 140 -3.16 25.38 8.05
C ASP A 140 -1.96 26.15 8.61
N GLU A 141 -1.45 25.78 9.79
CA GLU A 141 -0.26 26.36 10.40
C GLU A 141 0.97 26.23 9.47
N LEU A 142 1.15 25.08 8.83
CA LEU A 142 2.22 24.86 7.87
C LEU A 142 2.08 25.79 6.65
N ALA A 143 0.86 25.94 6.12
CA ALA A 143 0.59 26.81 4.99
C ALA A 143 0.86 28.28 5.31
N ASP A 144 0.39 28.75 6.48
CA ASP A 144 0.63 30.11 6.95
C ASP A 144 2.12 30.38 7.14
N THR A 145 2.83 29.46 7.83
CA THR A 145 4.29 29.57 8.04
C THR A 145 5.06 29.63 6.72
N VAL A 146 4.68 28.81 5.73
CA VAL A 146 5.33 28.81 4.40
C VAL A 146 5.05 30.11 3.65
N GLY A 147 3.80 30.62 3.67
CA GLY A 147 3.42 31.87 3.05
C GLY A 147 4.18 33.08 3.63
N GLU A 148 4.31 33.12 4.97
CA GLU A 148 5.07 34.15 5.68
C GLU A 148 6.58 34.10 5.34
N ARG A 149 7.19 32.92 5.37
CA ARG A 149 8.62 32.71 5.06
C ARG A 149 9.01 33.12 3.64
N LEU A 150 8.10 32.89 2.68
CA LEU A 150 8.32 33.18 1.27
C LEU A 150 7.79 34.58 0.86
N GLU A 151 7.17 35.30 1.80
CA GLU A 151 6.50 36.58 1.55
C GLU A 151 5.50 36.51 0.39
N ASP A 152 4.88 35.32 0.19
CA ASP A 152 3.90 35.04 -0.89
C ASP A 152 2.79 34.12 -0.37
N ALA A 153 1.64 34.73 -0.06
CA ALA A 153 0.46 34.02 0.41
C ALA A 153 -0.06 32.95 -0.60
N ARG A 154 0.15 33.16 -1.90
CA ARG A 154 -0.21 32.20 -2.95
C ARG A 154 0.58 30.89 -2.82
N LEU A 155 1.84 30.97 -2.47
CA LEU A 155 2.69 29.77 -2.25
C LEU A 155 2.30 29.03 -0.96
N GLY A 156 1.91 29.77 0.09
CA GLY A 156 1.30 29.18 1.29
C GLY A 156 0.00 28.45 0.96
N GLU A 157 -0.88 29.05 0.16
CA GLU A 157 -2.14 28.44 -0.26
C GLU A 157 -1.93 27.14 -1.06
N ALA A 158 -0.84 27.04 -1.83
CA ALA A 158 -0.48 25.80 -2.51
C ALA A 158 -0.17 24.63 -1.53
N VAL A 159 0.27 24.92 -0.31
CA VAL A 159 0.43 23.91 0.76
C VAL A 159 -0.93 23.51 1.35
N ARG A 160 -1.84 24.49 1.55
CA ARG A 160 -3.20 24.25 2.06
C ARG A 160 -4.06 23.52 1.03
N GLY A 161 -3.84 23.75 -0.24
CA GLY A 161 -4.66 23.33 -1.36
C GLY A 161 -4.97 21.82 -1.42
N SER A 162 -5.98 21.49 -2.20
CA SER A 162 -6.57 20.17 -2.31
C SER A 162 -5.57 19.05 -2.60
N PHE A 163 -5.85 17.88 -2.10
CA PHE A 163 -5.09 16.64 -2.30
C PHE A 163 -3.63 16.62 -1.79
N GLY A 164 -3.21 17.64 -1.04
CA GLY A 164 -1.89 17.65 -0.40
C GLY A 164 -0.72 17.60 -1.39
N THR A 165 -0.81 18.29 -2.53
CA THR A 165 0.22 18.21 -3.60
C THR A 165 1.61 18.56 -3.10
N MET A 166 1.80 19.70 -2.43
CA MET A 166 3.12 20.10 -1.92
C MET A 166 3.57 19.25 -0.72
N PRO A 167 2.74 18.95 0.30
CA PRO A 167 3.07 18.00 1.34
C PRO A 167 3.46 16.60 0.82
N LYS A 168 2.82 16.11 -0.26
CA LYS A 168 3.17 14.85 -0.90
C LYS A 168 4.57 14.89 -1.53
N LEU A 169 4.91 15.96 -2.21
CA LEU A 169 6.26 16.12 -2.78
C LEU A 169 7.32 16.23 -1.69
N SER A 170 7.01 16.91 -0.55
CA SER A 170 7.88 16.94 0.63
C SER A 170 8.07 15.55 1.24
N ALA A 171 7.01 14.73 1.30
CA ALA A 171 7.12 13.35 1.76
C ALA A 171 8.03 12.50 0.85
N PHE A 172 7.95 12.68 -0.47
CA PHE A 172 8.82 11.99 -1.43
C PHE A 172 10.29 12.42 -1.33
N ARG A 173 10.56 13.64 -0.87
CA ARG A 173 11.93 14.11 -0.57
C ARG A 173 12.44 13.61 0.78
N GLY A 174 11.56 13.11 1.64
CA GLY A 174 11.89 12.75 3.02
C GLY A 174 11.90 13.95 3.97
N ASP A 175 11.20 15.01 3.64
CA ASP A 175 11.10 16.23 4.45
C ASP A 175 9.82 16.27 5.30
N LEU A 176 8.89 15.30 5.11
CA LEU A 176 7.60 15.30 5.79
C LEU A 176 7.05 13.88 6.00
N LEU A 177 6.47 13.67 7.18
CA LEU A 177 5.56 12.55 7.48
C LEU A 177 4.42 13.03 8.39
N PHE A 178 3.43 12.17 8.61
CA PHE A 178 2.32 12.47 9.50
C PHE A 178 2.74 12.29 10.96
N ALA A 179 2.39 13.24 11.80
CA ALA A 179 2.49 13.18 13.24
C ALA A 179 1.12 12.79 13.87
N LYS A 180 1.10 12.57 15.18
CA LYS A 180 -0.14 12.33 15.95
C LYS A 180 -1.12 13.49 15.70
N PRO A 181 -2.35 13.22 15.25
CA PRO A 181 -3.32 14.27 14.96
C PRO A 181 -3.72 15.05 16.21
N ALA A 182 -4.13 16.30 16.06
CA ALA A 182 -4.77 17.11 17.08
C ALA A 182 -6.30 17.06 16.87
N GLY A 183 -6.97 16.20 17.59
CA GLY A 183 -8.38 15.88 17.32
C GLY A 183 -8.55 15.31 15.90
N GLN A 184 -9.34 15.99 15.07
CA GLN A 184 -9.53 15.61 13.66
C GLN A 184 -8.52 16.26 12.69
N LYS A 185 -7.70 17.21 13.18
CA LYS A 185 -6.72 17.91 12.33
C LYS A 185 -5.46 17.07 12.17
N VAL A 186 -5.11 16.76 10.93
CA VAL A 186 -3.82 16.13 10.60
C VAL A 186 -2.68 17.07 10.95
N ARG A 187 -1.57 16.52 11.45
CA ARG A 187 -0.33 17.25 11.67
C ARG A 187 0.81 16.58 10.93
N PHE A 188 1.82 17.38 10.61
CA PHE A 188 3.02 16.97 9.91
C PHE A 188 4.26 17.25 10.77
N THR A 189 5.29 16.45 10.56
CA THR A 189 6.60 16.59 11.18
C THR A 189 7.67 16.13 10.21
N ARG A 190 8.95 16.37 10.52
CA ARG A 190 10.06 15.82 9.74
C ARG A 190 10.46 14.43 10.23
N PRO A 191 10.92 13.54 9.32
CA PRO A 191 11.42 12.22 9.71
C PRO A 191 12.55 12.24 10.73
N ASP A 192 13.52 13.14 10.60
CA ASP A 192 14.64 13.26 11.54
C ASP A 192 14.23 13.79 12.93
N ARG A 193 13.12 14.53 13.03
CA ARG A 193 12.51 14.96 14.30
C ARG A 193 11.68 13.84 14.94
N TRP A 194 11.12 12.96 14.13
CA TRP A 194 10.25 11.87 14.58
C TRP A 194 11.01 10.59 14.93
N LEU A 195 12.01 10.23 14.11
CA LEU A 195 12.77 8.98 14.18
C LEU A 195 14.20 9.16 14.73
N GLY A 196 14.68 10.39 14.81
CA GLY A 196 15.99 10.74 15.34
C GLY A 196 16.89 11.49 14.35
N PRO A 197 17.87 12.26 14.84
CA PRO A 197 18.61 13.26 14.06
C PRO A 197 19.54 12.66 12.98
N GLY A 198 19.79 11.35 13.02
CA GLY A 198 20.60 10.65 12.01
C GLY A 198 19.79 10.15 10.80
N TRP A 199 18.48 10.30 10.80
CA TRP A 199 17.65 9.79 9.71
C TRP A 199 17.93 10.52 8.39
N ARG A 200 18.06 9.76 7.31
CA ARG A 200 18.17 10.27 5.94
C ARG A 200 17.72 9.21 4.94
N PRO A 201 17.22 9.58 3.74
CA PRO A 201 16.91 8.63 2.69
C PRO A 201 18.11 7.76 2.30
N ALA A 202 17.85 6.51 1.98
CA ALA A 202 18.85 5.60 1.41
C ALA A 202 19.23 6.03 -0.02
N ALA A 203 20.39 5.56 -0.50
CA ALA A 203 20.83 5.83 -1.87
C ALA A 203 19.77 5.33 -2.89
N PRO A 204 19.33 6.18 -3.85
CA PRO A 204 18.14 5.88 -4.66
C PRO A 204 18.19 4.57 -5.43
N ARG A 205 19.33 4.21 -6.02
CA ARG A 205 19.46 2.97 -6.80
C ARG A 205 19.42 1.73 -5.92
N ASP A 206 20.12 1.74 -4.79
CA ASP A 206 20.16 0.62 -3.85
C ASP A 206 18.78 0.43 -3.19
N ALA A 207 18.15 1.53 -2.82
CA ALA A 207 16.80 1.56 -2.30
C ALA A 207 15.79 0.96 -3.30
N MET A 208 15.85 1.35 -4.56
CA MET A 208 14.97 0.83 -5.59
C MET A 208 15.23 -0.67 -5.84
N ALA A 209 16.47 -1.12 -5.86
CA ALA A 209 16.81 -2.53 -5.98
C ALA A 209 16.20 -3.35 -4.83
N ALA A 210 16.29 -2.87 -3.60
CA ALA A 210 15.68 -3.52 -2.44
C ALA A 210 14.14 -3.52 -2.52
N VAL A 211 13.51 -2.44 -2.99
CA VAL A 211 12.06 -2.38 -3.20
C VAL A 211 11.62 -3.37 -4.29
N ILE A 212 12.38 -3.53 -5.38
CA ILE A 212 12.08 -4.51 -6.42
C ILE A 212 12.13 -5.93 -5.86
N ARG A 213 13.17 -6.29 -5.06
CA ARG A 213 13.24 -7.60 -4.39
C ARG A 213 12.01 -7.86 -3.53
N ARG A 214 11.62 -6.91 -2.68
CA ARG A 214 10.42 -7.02 -1.83
C ARG A 214 9.14 -7.18 -2.65
N HIS A 215 9.01 -6.40 -3.72
CA HIS A 215 7.85 -6.52 -4.61
C HIS A 215 7.78 -7.91 -5.27
N LEU A 216 8.89 -8.41 -5.79
CA LEU A 216 8.93 -9.75 -6.40
C LEU A 216 8.68 -10.85 -5.38
N ALA A 217 9.23 -10.73 -4.16
CA ALA A 217 9.00 -11.68 -3.08
C ALA A 217 7.54 -11.76 -2.61
N ALA A 218 6.79 -10.64 -2.68
CA ALA A 218 5.39 -10.59 -2.23
C ALA A 218 4.37 -10.81 -3.37
N TYR A 219 4.69 -10.34 -4.59
CA TYR A 219 3.73 -10.19 -5.69
C TYR A 219 4.19 -10.81 -7.01
N GLY A 220 5.40 -11.38 -7.06
CA GLY A 220 5.90 -12.06 -8.26
C GLY A 220 4.99 -13.21 -8.73
N PRO A 221 5.12 -13.64 -10.00
CA PRO A 221 5.87 -13.02 -11.08
C PRO A 221 5.32 -11.64 -11.47
N ALA A 222 6.20 -10.73 -11.89
CA ALA A 222 5.83 -9.39 -12.29
C ALA A 222 6.44 -8.98 -13.62
N SER A 223 5.65 -8.28 -14.45
CA SER A 223 6.15 -7.59 -15.63
C SER A 223 6.64 -6.18 -15.28
N ARG A 224 7.37 -5.54 -16.19
CA ARG A 224 7.78 -4.12 -16.04
C ARG A 224 6.58 -3.18 -15.96
N GLU A 225 5.48 -3.50 -16.66
CA GLU A 225 4.24 -2.75 -16.65
C GLU A 225 3.54 -2.86 -15.28
N SER A 226 3.46 -4.07 -14.72
CA SER A 226 2.85 -4.31 -13.40
C SER A 226 3.63 -3.64 -12.29
N PHE A 227 4.96 -3.75 -12.29
CA PHE A 227 5.81 -3.07 -11.31
C PHE A 227 5.73 -1.55 -11.43
N ALA A 228 5.84 -1.00 -12.66
CA ALA A 228 5.72 0.43 -12.90
C ALA A 228 4.39 0.99 -12.36
N ARG A 229 3.28 0.32 -12.65
CA ARG A 229 1.96 0.69 -12.14
C ARG A 229 1.89 0.60 -10.62
N TRP A 230 2.40 -0.50 -10.03
CA TRP A 230 2.37 -0.71 -8.59
C TRP A 230 3.19 0.34 -7.83
N PHE A 231 4.38 0.68 -8.30
CA PHE A 231 5.21 1.69 -7.66
C PHE A 231 4.76 3.13 -7.98
N GLY A 232 4.13 3.36 -9.13
CA GLY A 232 3.68 4.67 -9.60
C GLY A 232 4.67 5.34 -10.54
N MET A 233 5.47 4.56 -11.29
CA MET A 233 6.35 5.04 -12.34
C MET A 233 5.58 5.32 -13.63
N ALA A 234 5.94 6.39 -14.32
CA ALA A 234 5.34 6.73 -15.62
C ALA A 234 5.90 5.88 -16.78
N SER A 235 7.06 5.26 -16.61
CA SER A 235 7.78 4.52 -17.67
C SER A 235 8.00 3.06 -17.30
N ALA A 236 7.29 2.16 -17.98
CA ALA A 236 7.55 0.72 -17.90
C ALA A 236 8.95 0.35 -18.41
N ALA A 237 9.46 1.08 -19.40
CA ALA A 237 10.84 0.86 -19.91
C ALA A 237 11.90 1.18 -18.82
N GLN A 238 11.70 2.24 -18.04
CA GLN A 238 12.56 2.54 -16.90
C GLN A 238 12.46 1.44 -15.82
N ALA A 239 11.24 0.99 -15.50
CA ALA A 239 11.02 -0.10 -14.57
C ALA A 239 11.73 -1.38 -15.01
N GLY A 240 11.63 -1.74 -16.30
CA GLY A 240 12.34 -2.89 -16.87
C GLY A 240 13.87 -2.81 -16.74
N LYS A 241 14.46 -1.63 -16.96
CA LYS A 241 15.89 -1.41 -16.74
C LYS A 241 16.31 -1.57 -15.28
N LEU A 242 15.50 -1.08 -14.36
CA LEU A 242 15.75 -1.22 -12.92
C LEU A 242 15.63 -2.67 -12.46
N ILE A 243 14.61 -3.39 -12.92
CA ILE A 243 14.44 -4.82 -12.64
C ILE A 243 15.64 -5.61 -13.20
N ALA A 244 15.98 -5.41 -14.46
CA ALA A 244 17.12 -6.09 -15.09
C ALA A 244 18.46 -5.82 -14.38
N GLY A 245 18.56 -4.71 -13.65
CA GLY A 245 19.74 -4.37 -12.84
C GLY A 245 20.02 -5.33 -11.66
N LEU A 246 19.05 -6.19 -11.28
CA LEU A 246 19.27 -7.24 -10.29
C LEU A 246 20.03 -8.48 -10.87
N GLY A 247 20.16 -8.56 -12.19
CA GLY A 247 21.00 -9.59 -12.85
C GLY A 247 20.60 -11.03 -12.48
N ASP A 248 21.56 -11.77 -11.96
CA ASP A 248 21.42 -13.22 -11.67
C ASP A 248 20.48 -13.55 -10.50
N GLU A 249 20.06 -12.56 -9.72
CA GLU A 249 19.04 -12.76 -8.67
C GLU A 249 17.66 -13.07 -9.28
N LEU A 250 17.45 -12.76 -10.55
CA LEU A 250 16.20 -12.93 -11.26
C LEU A 250 16.16 -14.19 -12.11
N ALA A 251 14.98 -14.74 -12.24
CA ALA A 251 14.61 -15.71 -13.25
C ALA A 251 13.47 -15.18 -14.11
N SER A 252 13.59 -15.36 -15.44
CA SER A 252 12.45 -15.20 -16.34
C SER A 252 11.55 -16.40 -16.19
N VAL A 253 10.26 -16.17 -16.04
CA VAL A 253 9.21 -17.19 -15.96
C VAL A 253 8.09 -16.87 -16.93
N SER A 254 7.42 -17.93 -17.41
CA SER A 254 6.19 -17.81 -18.18
C SER A 254 5.04 -18.40 -17.37
N VAL A 255 3.97 -17.66 -17.21
CA VAL A 255 2.76 -18.14 -16.52
C VAL A 255 1.65 -18.25 -17.54
N GLU A 256 1.44 -19.46 -18.03
CA GLU A 256 0.45 -19.76 -19.10
C GLU A 256 0.60 -18.78 -20.28
N GLY A 257 1.85 -18.61 -20.76
CA GLY A 257 2.20 -17.77 -21.89
C GLY A 257 2.40 -16.28 -21.57
N ARG A 258 2.37 -15.87 -20.29
CA ARG A 258 2.65 -14.49 -19.88
C ARG A 258 4.04 -14.39 -19.25
N GLU A 259 4.89 -13.62 -19.85
CA GLU A 259 6.26 -13.40 -19.39
C GLU A 259 6.33 -12.50 -18.15
N GLY A 260 7.22 -12.84 -17.22
CA GLY A 260 7.50 -12.05 -16.04
C GLY A 260 8.82 -12.42 -15.38
N TRP A 261 9.15 -11.71 -14.30
CA TRP A 261 10.31 -12.00 -13.47
C TRP A 261 9.89 -12.42 -12.07
N MET A 262 10.63 -13.35 -11.52
CA MET A 262 10.63 -13.72 -10.10
C MET A 262 12.04 -13.65 -9.54
N LEU A 263 12.17 -13.64 -8.23
CA LEU A 263 13.43 -13.98 -7.59
C LEU A 263 13.75 -15.44 -7.92
N ARG A 264 14.98 -15.71 -8.30
CA ARG A 264 15.43 -17.05 -8.71
C ARG A 264 15.18 -18.10 -7.64
N GLU A 265 15.40 -17.73 -6.38
CA GLU A 265 15.20 -18.60 -5.21
C GLU A 265 13.73 -19.00 -4.98
N ASP A 266 12.77 -18.17 -5.46
CA ASP A 266 11.34 -18.40 -5.24
C ASP A 266 10.69 -19.28 -6.32
N VAL A 267 11.35 -19.49 -7.48
CA VAL A 267 10.76 -20.20 -8.64
C VAL A 267 10.31 -21.61 -8.31
N ALA A 268 11.16 -22.37 -7.61
CA ALA A 268 10.84 -23.76 -7.24
C ALA A 268 9.64 -23.83 -6.27
N ALA A 269 9.63 -22.95 -5.28
CA ALA A 269 8.53 -22.87 -4.31
C ALA A 269 7.22 -22.45 -4.96
N ALA A 270 7.27 -21.50 -5.91
CA ALA A 270 6.10 -21.06 -6.67
C ALA A 270 5.53 -22.18 -7.56
N GLY A 271 6.42 -22.98 -8.20
CA GLY A 271 6.01 -24.10 -9.02
C GLY A 271 5.41 -25.28 -8.23
N ALA A 272 5.81 -25.43 -6.97
CA ALA A 272 5.32 -26.48 -6.08
C ALA A 272 4.13 -26.06 -5.21
N ALA A 273 3.66 -24.82 -5.29
CA ALA A 273 2.57 -24.33 -4.47
C ALA A 273 1.21 -24.86 -5.00
N HIS A 274 0.33 -25.20 -4.07
CA HIS A 274 -1.01 -25.70 -4.36
C HIS A 274 -2.07 -24.94 -3.58
N PRO A 275 -3.33 -24.84 -4.10
CA PRO A 275 -4.45 -24.29 -3.36
C PRO A 275 -4.63 -24.97 -2.00
N SER A 276 -4.95 -24.21 -0.98
CA SER A 276 -5.12 -24.67 0.40
C SER A 276 -6.58 -24.69 0.87
N GLY A 277 -7.52 -24.33 -0.01
CA GLY A 277 -8.92 -24.09 0.37
C GLY A 277 -9.08 -22.74 1.12
N LEU A 278 -8.13 -21.80 0.92
CA LEU A 278 -8.17 -20.49 1.53
C LEU A 278 -9.45 -19.74 1.18
N VAL A 279 -10.13 -19.23 2.21
CA VAL A 279 -11.18 -18.22 2.08
C VAL A 279 -10.83 -17.06 2.99
N SER A 280 -10.90 -15.82 2.48
CA SER A 280 -10.60 -14.62 3.26
C SER A 280 -11.51 -13.44 2.86
N LEU A 281 -11.88 -12.63 3.84
CA LEU A 281 -12.55 -11.34 3.65
C LEU A 281 -11.50 -10.23 3.67
N LEU A 282 -11.06 -9.81 2.48
CA LEU A 282 -10.07 -8.73 2.37
C LEU A 282 -10.76 -7.36 2.36
N PRO A 283 -10.25 -6.37 3.09
CA PRO A 283 -10.84 -5.04 3.17
C PRO A 283 -10.67 -4.23 1.87
N ALA A 284 -11.31 -3.07 1.82
CA ALA A 284 -11.06 -2.09 0.77
C ALA A 284 -9.56 -1.75 0.71
N PHE A 285 -9.02 -1.61 -0.49
CA PHE A 285 -7.60 -1.28 -0.72
C PHE A 285 -6.59 -2.29 -0.15
N ASP A 286 -7.00 -3.54 0.07
CA ASP A 286 -6.04 -4.57 0.48
C ASP A 286 -4.89 -4.67 -0.52
N GLN A 287 -3.69 -4.93 -0.01
CA GLN A 287 -2.46 -4.97 -0.81
C GLN A 287 -2.49 -6.06 -1.89
N TYR A 288 -3.14 -7.19 -1.63
CA TYR A 288 -3.33 -8.24 -2.63
C TYR A 288 -4.11 -7.72 -3.84
N VAL A 289 -5.19 -6.97 -3.61
CA VAL A 289 -6.05 -6.39 -4.67
C VAL A 289 -5.36 -5.20 -5.36
N VAL A 290 -4.69 -4.35 -4.58
CA VAL A 290 -3.95 -3.18 -5.11
C VAL A 290 -2.84 -3.59 -6.07
N ALA A 291 -2.13 -4.68 -5.77
CA ALA A 291 -1.02 -5.18 -6.59
C ALA A 291 -1.47 -6.05 -7.77
N ALA A 292 -2.70 -6.58 -7.74
CA ALA A 292 -3.21 -7.45 -8.80
C ALA A 292 -3.19 -6.76 -10.18
N PRO A 293 -2.83 -7.49 -11.23
CA PRO A 293 -2.97 -6.99 -12.60
C PRO A 293 -4.44 -6.66 -12.89
N ARG A 294 -4.69 -5.48 -13.48
CA ARG A 294 -6.05 -5.03 -13.81
C ARG A 294 -6.55 -5.53 -15.16
N GLU A 295 -5.67 -6.10 -15.97
CA GLU A 295 -5.94 -6.55 -17.33
C GLU A 295 -5.86 -8.07 -17.35
N GLU A 296 -6.90 -8.73 -17.87
CA GLU A 296 -6.98 -10.19 -18.04
C GLU A 296 -6.27 -10.97 -16.93
N SER A 297 -6.68 -10.75 -15.71
CA SER A 297 -6.04 -11.34 -14.54
C SER A 297 -6.81 -12.57 -14.06
N PRO A 298 -6.15 -13.68 -13.77
CA PRO A 298 -6.80 -14.83 -13.15
C PRO A 298 -7.27 -14.55 -11.71
N VAL A 299 -6.82 -13.43 -11.14
CA VAL A 299 -7.27 -12.96 -9.81
C VAL A 299 -8.73 -12.52 -9.85
N LEU A 300 -9.17 -11.90 -10.96
CA LEU A 300 -10.53 -11.36 -11.11
C LEU A 300 -10.98 -11.51 -12.55
N ALA A 301 -12.12 -12.16 -12.76
CA ALA A 301 -12.75 -12.27 -14.06
C ALA A 301 -13.16 -10.88 -14.61
N ALA A 302 -12.99 -10.68 -15.91
CA ALA A 302 -13.12 -9.37 -16.54
C ALA A 302 -14.50 -8.74 -16.36
N GLU A 303 -15.56 -9.55 -16.40
CA GLU A 303 -16.96 -9.12 -16.23
C GLU A 303 -17.27 -8.57 -14.84
N HIS A 304 -16.46 -8.88 -13.83
CA HIS A 304 -16.65 -8.39 -12.46
C HIS A 304 -15.76 -7.20 -12.09
N LYS A 305 -14.96 -6.71 -13.04
CA LYS A 305 -13.98 -5.64 -12.83
C LYS A 305 -14.59 -4.40 -12.19
N ASP A 306 -15.73 -3.95 -12.66
CA ASP A 306 -16.40 -2.73 -12.19
C ASP A 306 -17.02 -2.88 -10.78
N ARG A 307 -17.22 -4.11 -10.31
CA ARG A 307 -17.65 -4.38 -8.93
C ARG A 307 -16.51 -4.20 -7.93
N VAL A 308 -15.27 -4.43 -8.35
CA VAL A 308 -14.06 -4.33 -7.52
C VAL A 308 -13.36 -2.98 -7.71
N TYR A 309 -13.05 -2.62 -8.97
CA TYR A 309 -12.37 -1.35 -9.30
C TYR A 309 -13.40 -0.28 -9.63
N ARG A 310 -13.81 0.49 -8.61
CA ARG A 310 -14.85 1.50 -8.70
C ARG A 310 -14.34 2.83 -9.23
N ARG A 311 -15.28 3.74 -9.54
CA ARG A 311 -14.95 5.11 -9.97
C ARG A 311 -14.06 5.83 -8.95
N GLN A 312 -13.31 6.83 -9.41
CA GLN A 312 -12.38 7.64 -8.59
C GLN A 312 -11.27 6.84 -7.89
N GLY A 313 -10.95 5.63 -8.39
CA GLY A 313 -9.90 4.78 -7.85
C GLY A 313 -10.27 4.04 -6.56
N TRP A 314 -11.56 3.96 -6.22
CA TRP A 314 -12.03 3.17 -5.09
C TRP A 314 -11.87 1.67 -5.37
N LEU A 315 -11.46 0.91 -4.35
CA LEU A 315 -11.39 -0.55 -4.39
C LEU A 315 -12.36 -1.12 -3.35
N SER A 316 -13.28 -1.98 -3.81
CA SER A 316 -14.22 -2.65 -2.91
C SER A 316 -13.51 -3.68 -2.03
N PRO A 317 -14.02 -3.95 -0.82
CA PRO A 317 -13.67 -5.15 -0.08
C PRO A 317 -14.06 -6.40 -0.87
N VAL A 318 -13.25 -7.47 -0.79
CA VAL A 318 -13.45 -8.66 -1.63
C VAL A 318 -13.51 -9.95 -0.84
N LEU A 319 -14.34 -10.88 -1.30
CA LEU A 319 -14.28 -12.29 -0.91
C LEU A 319 -13.25 -12.99 -1.79
N LEU A 320 -12.21 -13.51 -1.18
CA LEU A 320 -11.12 -14.24 -1.82
C LEU A 320 -11.27 -15.74 -1.56
N ALA A 321 -11.11 -16.56 -2.60
CA ALA A 321 -11.02 -18.02 -2.50
C ALA A 321 -9.82 -18.49 -3.32
N ASP A 322 -8.84 -19.15 -2.68
CA ASP A 322 -7.59 -19.64 -3.29
C ASP A 322 -6.93 -18.63 -4.24
N GLY A 323 -6.83 -17.36 -3.79
CA GLY A 323 -6.21 -16.29 -4.55
C GLY A 323 -7.08 -15.65 -5.64
N ARG A 324 -8.32 -16.12 -5.85
CA ARG A 324 -9.29 -15.57 -6.80
C ARG A 324 -10.33 -14.73 -6.08
N ILE A 325 -10.68 -13.58 -6.63
CA ILE A 325 -11.77 -12.75 -6.13
C ILE A 325 -13.08 -13.32 -6.67
N VAL A 326 -13.91 -13.86 -5.77
CA VAL A 326 -15.17 -14.54 -6.11
C VAL A 326 -16.41 -13.76 -5.68
N GLY A 327 -16.23 -12.60 -5.04
CA GLY A 327 -17.31 -11.74 -4.60
C GLY A 327 -16.81 -10.44 -4.00
N VAL A 328 -17.72 -9.59 -3.59
CA VAL A 328 -17.46 -8.40 -2.76
C VAL A 328 -18.21 -8.54 -1.45
N TRP A 329 -17.78 -7.78 -0.45
CA TRP A 329 -18.47 -7.71 0.82
C TRP A 329 -18.49 -6.30 1.38
N SER A 330 -19.31 -6.07 2.38
CA SER A 330 -19.35 -4.81 3.11
C SER A 330 -19.64 -5.08 4.58
N HIS A 331 -19.35 -4.12 5.45
CA HIS A 331 -19.74 -4.18 6.84
C HIS A 331 -20.21 -2.82 7.35
N GLU A 332 -21.07 -2.86 8.34
CA GLU A 332 -21.55 -1.70 9.10
C GLU A 332 -21.58 -2.04 10.59
N ARG A 333 -21.16 -1.10 11.43
CA ARG A 333 -21.17 -1.26 12.88
C ARG A 333 -22.25 -0.37 13.48
N LYS A 334 -23.20 -0.96 14.21
CA LYS A 334 -24.31 -0.24 14.80
C LYS A 334 -24.88 -0.95 16.03
N GLY A 335 -24.93 -0.24 17.15
CA GLY A 335 -25.64 -0.70 18.35
C GLY A 335 -25.09 -1.98 18.99
N GLY A 336 -23.78 -2.25 18.84
CA GLY A 336 -23.13 -3.47 19.36
C GLY A 336 -23.16 -4.65 18.39
N PHE A 337 -23.68 -4.44 17.18
CA PHE A 337 -23.74 -5.44 16.11
C PHE A 337 -22.82 -5.08 14.97
N LEU A 338 -22.17 -6.09 14.41
CA LEU A 338 -21.47 -6.04 13.12
C LEU A 338 -22.35 -6.67 12.04
N GLY A 339 -22.99 -5.85 11.22
CA GLY A 339 -23.64 -6.30 9.99
C GLY A 339 -22.60 -6.59 8.92
N VAL A 340 -22.54 -7.81 8.41
CA VAL A 340 -21.69 -8.20 7.27
C VAL A 340 -22.59 -8.67 6.14
N THR A 341 -22.43 -8.04 4.96
CA THR A 341 -23.10 -8.44 3.73
C THR A 341 -22.10 -9.02 2.75
N ILE A 342 -22.31 -10.24 2.28
CA ILE A 342 -21.46 -10.91 1.29
C ILE A 342 -22.24 -11.09 -0.01
N ALA A 343 -21.70 -10.57 -1.11
CA ALA A 343 -22.30 -10.61 -2.45
C ALA A 343 -21.37 -11.36 -3.42
N PRO A 344 -21.46 -12.68 -3.53
CA PRO A 344 -20.70 -13.47 -4.49
C PRO A 344 -21.02 -13.06 -5.92
N PHE A 345 -20.08 -13.31 -6.85
CA PHE A 345 -20.32 -13.05 -8.28
C PHE A 345 -21.14 -14.14 -8.94
N ALA A 346 -21.10 -15.35 -8.39
CA ALA A 346 -21.87 -16.52 -8.79
C ALA A 346 -22.12 -17.40 -7.56
N ALA A 347 -22.90 -18.44 -7.69
CA ALA A 347 -23.10 -19.42 -6.63
C ALA A 347 -21.75 -20.00 -6.16
N VAL A 348 -21.47 -19.93 -4.88
CA VAL A 348 -20.25 -20.48 -4.26
C VAL A 348 -20.54 -21.80 -3.58
N GLY A 349 -19.54 -22.71 -3.59
CA GLY A 349 -19.65 -24.00 -2.91
C GLY A 349 -19.69 -23.86 -1.39
N GLU A 350 -20.16 -24.91 -0.71
CA GLU A 350 -20.31 -24.96 0.74
C GLU A 350 -19.02 -24.63 1.50
N ALA A 351 -17.87 -25.10 1.03
CA ALA A 351 -16.57 -24.82 1.65
C ALA A 351 -16.24 -23.32 1.65
N VAL A 352 -16.52 -22.60 0.55
CA VAL A 352 -16.30 -21.15 0.45
C VAL A 352 -17.28 -20.41 1.34
N ARG A 353 -18.55 -20.85 1.39
CA ARG A 353 -19.56 -20.26 2.27
C ARG A 353 -19.16 -20.39 3.73
N ALA A 354 -18.85 -21.61 4.17
CA ALA A 354 -18.41 -21.86 5.56
C ALA A 354 -17.12 -21.12 5.91
N GLY A 355 -16.19 -20.97 4.96
CA GLY A 355 -14.98 -20.18 5.13
C GLY A 355 -15.29 -18.69 5.33
N ALA A 356 -16.17 -18.13 4.53
CA ALA A 356 -16.55 -16.71 4.63
C ALA A 356 -17.34 -16.42 5.94
N GLU A 357 -18.16 -17.35 6.39
CA GLU A 357 -18.86 -17.25 7.67
C GLU A 357 -17.88 -17.25 8.86
N ARG A 358 -16.86 -18.12 8.84
CA ARG A 358 -15.79 -18.08 9.86
C ARG A 358 -15.02 -16.76 9.86
N GLU A 359 -14.71 -16.21 8.67
CA GLU A 359 -14.04 -14.89 8.59
C GLU A 359 -14.92 -13.76 9.10
N ALA A 360 -16.22 -13.77 8.80
CA ALA A 360 -17.17 -12.80 9.33
C ALA A 360 -17.27 -12.87 10.86
N GLN A 361 -17.33 -14.09 11.41
CA GLN A 361 -17.35 -14.31 12.87
C GLN A 361 -16.06 -13.79 13.52
N ARG A 362 -14.88 -14.08 12.93
CA ARG A 362 -13.59 -13.57 13.41
C ARG A 362 -13.51 -12.04 13.36
N LEU A 363 -14.16 -11.43 12.36
CA LEU A 363 -14.23 -9.97 12.27
C LEU A 363 -15.10 -9.36 13.38
N ALA A 364 -16.22 -10.01 13.70
CA ALA A 364 -17.10 -9.60 14.81
C ALA A 364 -16.35 -9.71 16.16
N GLU A 365 -15.61 -10.78 16.38
CA GLU A 365 -14.75 -10.97 17.56
C GLU A 365 -13.68 -9.87 17.67
N TYR A 366 -13.02 -9.50 16.55
CA TYR A 366 -12.04 -8.41 16.51
C TYR A 366 -12.65 -7.07 16.94
N PHE A 367 -13.89 -6.81 16.57
CA PHE A 367 -14.59 -5.60 16.96
C PHE A 367 -15.28 -5.70 18.34
N GLY A 368 -15.39 -6.88 18.92
CA GLY A 368 -16.13 -7.13 20.16
C GLY A 368 -17.64 -6.93 19.99
N GLU A 369 -18.19 -7.29 18.83
CA GLU A 369 -19.60 -7.09 18.44
C GLU A 369 -20.27 -8.42 18.07
N GLU A 370 -21.60 -8.47 18.10
CA GLU A 370 -22.37 -9.62 17.64
C GLU A 370 -22.52 -9.59 16.12
N LEU A 371 -22.40 -10.75 15.47
CA LEU A 371 -22.47 -10.87 14.00
C LEU A 371 -23.92 -10.93 13.50
N GLU A 372 -24.24 -10.06 12.55
CA GLU A 372 -25.39 -10.19 11.67
C GLU A 372 -24.90 -10.43 10.23
N LEU A 373 -25.06 -11.66 9.69
CA LEU A 373 -24.54 -12.03 8.38
C LEU A 373 -25.67 -12.17 7.35
N VAL A 374 -25.50 -11.48 6.21
CA VAL A 374 -26.42 -11.52 5.08
C VAL A 374 -25.67 -11.97 3.83
N TRP A 375 -26.29 -12.83 3.03
CA TRP A 375 -25.84 -13.24 1.70
C TRP A 375 -26.78 -12.67 0.63
N GLU A 376 -26.21 -12.02 -0.41
CA GLU A 376 -26.94 -11.52 -1.59
C GLU A 376 -26.87 -12.48 -2.78
#